data_e2fed0b4a770a051f69fd2b15c639eaf
#
_entry.id   e2fed0b4a770a051f69fd2b15c639eaf
#
_cell.length_a   1.000
_cell.length_b   1.000
_cell.length_c   1.000
_cell.angle_alpha   90.00
_cell.angle_beta   90.00
_cell.angle_gamma   90.00
#
_symmetry.space_group_name_H-M   'P 1'
#
loop_
_entity.id
_entity.type
_entity.pdbx_description
1 polymer ?
#
loop_
_entity_poly.entity_id
_entity_poly.type
_entity_poly.pdbx_seq_one_letter_code
_entity_poly.pdbx_strand_id
1 'polypeptide(L)'
;MGDRVRLTGDLTGRTDTLARIVAVDDRSTVLRRSLEDVADTRGEKAIVANADVMCIVVALADPPARTGMIDRCLVAAYEAGLEPILCLTKSDLADLEELLAAYEPFGLSCVVTRFDEPASIKELRRLLQGRFKNNNGK
;
A
#
# COMPACT_ATOMS: atom_id res chain seq x y z
N MET A 1 6.54 -8.47 -5.83
CA MET A 1 5.18 -8.33 -6.43
C MET A 1 5.08 -6.96 -7.09
N GLY A 2 4.33 -6.83 -8.23
CA GLY A 2 4.15 -5.53 -8.92
C GLY A 2 5.18 -5.22 -10.02
N ASP A 3 6.14 -6.10 -10.29
CA ASP A 3 7.08 -5.89 -11.39
C ASP A 3 6.38 -5.90 -12.75
N ARG A 4 6.78 -4.99 -13.62
CA ARG A 4 6.38 -4.97 -15.03
C ARG A 4 7.37 -5.80 -15.82
N VAL A 5 6.88 -6.73 -16.62
CA VAL A 5 7.70 -7.66 -17.36
C VAL A 5 7.35 -7.64 -18.84
N ARG A 6 8.36 -7.83 -19.67
CA ARG A 6 8.16 -8.06 -21.10
C ARG A 6 8.17 -9.56 -21.38
N LEU A 7 7.17 -9.98 -22.16
CA LEU A 7 6.96 -11.38 -22.50
C LEU A 7 7.23 -11.59 -23.99
N THR A 8 7.70 -12.79 -24.35
CA THR A 8 7.76 -13.30 -25.72
C THR A 8 7.17 -14.70 -25.78
N GLY A 9 6.77 -15.13 -26.96
CA GLY A 9 6.10 -16.41 -27.17
C GLY A 9 4.60 -16.26 -27.37
N ASP A 10 3.87 -17.34 -27.14
CA ASP A 10 2.41 -17.31 -27.29
C ASP A 10 1.74 -16.73 -26.04
N LEU A 11 1.08 -15.57 -26.20
CA LEU A 11 0.37 -14.86 -25.16
C LEU A 11 -1.14 -15.14 -25.16
N THR A 12 -1.61 -16.11 -25.94
CA THR A 12 -3.04 -16.41 -26.08
C THR A 12 -3.65 -17.11 -24.87
N GLY A 13 -2.81 -17.67 -23.99
CA GLY A 13 -3.26 -18.40 -22.81
C GLY A 13 -3.88 -19.78 -23.12
N ARG A 14 -3.64 -20.32 -24.30
CA ARG A 14 -4.09 -21.67 -24.65
C ARG A 14 -3.32 -22.71 -23.86
N THR A 15 -3.97 -23.84 -23.57
CA THR A 15 -3.32 -25.01 -23.00
C THR A 15 -2.16 -25.43 -23.91
N ASP A 16 -1.00 -25.78 -23.32
CA ASP A 16 0.22 -26.18 -24.03
C ASP A 16 0.99 -25.06 -24.75
N THR A 17 0.66 -23.78 -24.52
CA THR A 17 1.46 -22.66 -24.98
C THR A 17 2.24 -22.02 -23.84
N LEU A 18 3.46 -21.58 -24.11
CA LEU A 18 4.35 -20.98 -23.12
C LEU A 18 4.76 -19.56 -23.53
N ALA A 19 4.57 -18.61 -22.61
CA ALA A 19 5.20 -17.31 -22.67
C ALA A 19 6.47 -17.31 -21.81
N ARG A 20 7.49 -16.55 -22.24
CA ARG A 20 8.76 -16.39 -21.54
C ARG A 20 8.93 -14.96 -21.13
N ILE A 21 9.32 -14.71 -19.88
CA ILE A 21 9.78 -13.40 -19.43
C ILE A 21 11.17 -13.16 -20.03
N VAL A 22 11.31 -12.08 -20.80
CA VAL A 22 12.59 -11.70 -21.44
C VAL A 22 13.23 -10.49 -20.80
N ALA A 23 12.45 -9.66 -20.12
CA ALA A 23 12.97 -8.52 -19.38
C ALA A 23 12.02 -8.14 -18.23
N VAL A 24 12.60 -7.48 -17.23
CA VAL A 24 11.88 -6.80 -16.15
C VAL A 24 12.17 -5.31 -16.33
N ASP A 25 11.14 -4.49 -16.40
CA ASP A 25 11.27 -3.05 -16.56
C ASP A 25 11.70 -2.38 -15.24
N ASP A 26 12.25 -1.17 -15.33
CA ASP A 26 12.65 -0.40 -14.16
C ASP A 26 11.45 -0.11 -13.25
N ARG A 27 11.70 -0.18 -11.96
CA ARG A 27 10.69 0.07 -10.93
C ARG A 27 10.58 1.55 -10.65
N SER A 28 9.36 2.12 -10.70
CA SER A 28 9.09 3.51 -10.33
C SER A 28 9.12 3.73 -8.82
N THR A 29 8.61 2.77 -8.07
CA THR A 29 8.57 2.78 -6.60
C THR A 29 8.88 1.39 -6.07
N VAL A 30 9.50 1.30 -4.88
CA VAL A 30 9.82 0.01 -4.26
C VAL A 30 9.66 0.10 -2.75
N LEU A 31 8.70 -0.61 -2.21
CA LEU A 31 8.60 -0.83 -0.77
C LEU A 31 9.51 -1.99 -0.38
N ARG A 32 10.44 -1.75 0.55
CA ARG A 32 11.42 -2.71 1.02
C ARG A 32 11.17 -3.06 2.48
N ARG A 33 11.57 -4.25 2.86
CA ARG A 33 11.64 -4.66 4.27
C ARG A 33 13.09 -4.68 4.70
N SER A 34 13.44 -3.92 5.73
CA SER A 34 14.72 -4.04 6.41
C SER A 34 14.75 -5.37 7.17
N LEU A 35 15.75 -6.19 6.92
CA LEU A 35 16.01 -7.43 7.66
C LEU A 35 17.02 -7.10 8.76
N GLU A 36 16.59 -6.45 9.84
CA GLU A 36 17.46 -6.11 10.96
C GLU A 36 17.91 -7.35 11.77
N ASP A 37 17.24 -8.50 11.59
CA ASP A 37 17.44 -9.70 12.41
C ASP A 37 18.14 -10.88 11.72
N VAL A 38 18.69 -10.72 10.53
CA VAL A 38 19.43 -11.81 9.87
C VAL A 38 20.84 -11.36 9.55
N ALA A 39 21.81 -12.00 10.21
CA ALA A 39 23.25 -11.78 10.04
C ALA A 39 23.79 -12.07 8.63
N ASP A 40 22.93 -12.22 7.65
CA ASP A 40 23.31 -12.38 6.25
C ASP A 40 23.08 -11.06 5.50
N THR A 41 24.17 -10.40 5.24
CA THR A 41 24.34 -9.06 4.65
C THR A 41 23.85 -8.93 3.22
N ARG A 42 22.92 -9.71 2.74
CA ARG A 42 22.40 -9.63 1.37
C ARG A 42 20.93 -9.23 1.33
N GLY A 43 20.71 -7.92 1.49
CA GLY A 43 19.69 -7.27 0.69
C GLY A 43 18.33 -7.11 1.35
N GLU A 44 17.98 -5.86 1.45
CA GLU A 44 16.60 -5.41 1.57
C GLU A 44 15.71 -6.18 0.60
N LYS A 45 14.72 -6.89 1.12
CA LYS A 45 13.77 -7.62 0.28
C LYS A 45 12.68 -6.67 -0.22
N ALA A 46 12.59 -6.49 -1.52
CA ALA A 46 11.46 -5.78 -2.12
C ALA A 46 10.15 -6.54 -1.83
N ILE A 47 9.19 -5.88 -1.19
CA ILE A 47 7.87 -6.41 -0.89
C ILE A 47 6.93 -6.14 -2.06
N VAL A 48 6.86 -4.86 -2.46
CA VAL A 48 5.99 -4.36 -3.55
C VAL A 48 6.80 -3.40 -4.40
N ALA A 49 6.59 -3.45 -5.72
CA ALA A 49 7.12 -2.52 -6.70
C ALA A 49 5.98 -1.86 -7.49
N ASN A 50 6.23 -0.65 -8.00
CA ASN A 50 5.33 0.09 -8.87
C ASN A 50 3.93 0.34 -8.25
N ALA A 51 3.86 0.49 -6.93
CA ALA A 51 2.68 0.97 -6.25
C ALA A 51 2.69 2.52 -6.21
N ASP A 52 1.53 3.14 -6.20
CA ASP A 52 1.39 4.59 -6.10
C ASP A 52 1.00 5.01 -4.67
N VAL A 53 0.31 4.14 -3.95
CA VAL A 53 -0.30 4.42 -2.65
C VAL A 53 0.02 3.33 -1.64
N MET A 54 0.21 3.74 -0.39
CA MET A 54 0.26 2.87 0.78
C MET A 54 -0.95 3.15 1.68
N CYS A 55 -1.91 2.24 1.71
CA CYS A 55 -3.04 2.33 2.64
C CYS A 55 -2.66 1.70 3.98
N ILE A 56 -2.52 2.54 5.02
CA ILE A 56 -2.18 2.14 6.39
C ILE A 56 -3.50 1.92 7.13
N VAL A 57 -3.87 0.66 7.36
CA VAL A 57 -5.13 0.31 8.03
C VAL A 57 -4.89 0.09 9.51
N VAL A 58 -5.58 0.87 10.33
CA VAL A 58 -5.43 0.88 11.79
C VAL A 58 -6.79 0.71 12.47
N ALA A 59 -6.91 -0.31 13.32
CA ALA A 59 -8.06 -0.42 14.21
C ALA A 59 -7.88 0.49 15.41
N LEU A 60 -8.92 1.26 15.76
CA LEU A 60 -8.89 2.18 16.89
C LEU A 60 -9.02 1.47 18.24
N ALA A 61 -9.68 0.30 18.24
CA ALA A 61 -9.87 -0.51 19.44
C ALA A 61 -9.60 -2.00 19.17
N ASP A 62 -9.34 -2.74 20.23
CA ASP A 62 -9.15 -4.19 20.28
C ASP A 62 -8.22 -4.79 19.20
N PRO A 63 -6.92 -4.58 19.33
CA PRO A 63 -6.18 -3.80 20.33
C PRO A 63 -6.16 -2.30 20.00
N PRO A 64 -5.86 -1.41 20.96
CA PRO A 64 -5.78 0.02 20.71
C PRO A 64 -4.68 0.35 19.69
N ALA A 65 -4.91 1.41 18.92
CA ALA A 65 -3.99 1.89 17.90
C ALA A 65 -2.61 2.21 18.50
N ARG A 66 -1.56 1.79 17.79
CA ARG A 66 -0.17 2.08 18.18
C ARG A 66 0.41 3.12 17.22
N THR A 67 0.56 4.36 17.68
CA THR A 67 1.10 5.47 16.89
C THR A 67 2.48 5.15 16.32
N GLY A 68 3.38 4.54 17.08
CA GLY A 68 4.70 4.16 16.58
C GLY A 68 4.70 3.15 15.43
N MET A 69 3.61 2.41 15.23
CA MET A 69 3.45 1.58 14.01
C MET A 69 3.06 2.46 12.83
N ILE A 70 2.16 3.43 13.04
CA ILE A 70 1.74 4.37 11.99
C ILE A 70 2.95 5.16 11.52
N ASP A 71 3.75 5.71 12.44
CA ASP A 71 4.93 6.50 12.13
C ASP A 71 5.93 5.72 11.28
N ARG A 72 6.21 4.46 11.63
CA ARG A 72 7.10 3.60 10.83
C ARG A 72 6.54 3.32 9.44
N CYS A 73 5.23 3.13 9.31
CA CYS A 73 4.59 2.94 8.01
C CYS A 73 4.68 4.22 7.16
N LEU A 74 4.52 5.40 7.77
CA LEU A 74 4.66 6.69 7.09
C LEU A 74 6.09 6.89 6.57
N VAL A 75 7.09 6.65 7.41
CA VAL A 75 8.50 6.73 6.98
C VAL A 75 8.75 5.79 5.81
N ALA A 76 8.32 4.53 5.89
CA ALA A 76 8.50 3.56 4.81
C ALA A 76 7.77 3.97 3.52
N ALA A 77 6.58 4.58 3.62
CA ALA A 77 5.85 5.07 2.46
C ALA A 77 6.60 6.22 1.78
N TYR A 78 7.06 7.21 2.53
CA TYR A 78 7.80 8.35 1.99
C TYR A 78 9.16 7.92 1.39
N GLU A 79 9.89 7.04 2.05
CA GLU A 79 11.16 6.49 1.51
C GLU A 79 10.95 5.71 0.21
N ALA A 80 9.83 5.02 0.08
CA ALA A 80 9.48 4.26 -1.11
C ALA A 80 8.86 5.13 -2.23
N GLY A 81 8.61 6.43 -1.99
CA GLY A 81 7.93 7.33 -2.92
C GLY A 81 6.45 7.03 -3.09
N LEU A 82 5.81 6.44 -2.06
CA LEU A 82 4.39 6.12 -2.03
C LEU A 82 3.61 7.24 -1.35
N GLU A 83 2.38 7.48 -1.81
CA GLU A 83 1.45 8.37 -1.11
C GLU A 83 0.76 7.61 0.03
N PRO A 84 0.92 8.04 1.30
CA PRO A 84 0.25 7.38 2.41
C PRO A 84 -1.21 7.81 2.52
N ILE A 85 -2.10 6.84 2.77
CA ILE A 85 -3.49 7.05 3.18
C ILE A 85 -3.69 6.35 4.50
N LEU A 86 -4.19 7.06 5.51
CA LEU A 86 -4.51 6.50 6.82
C LEU A 86 -5.98 6.08 6.84
N CYS A 87 -6.24 4.79 6.99
CA CYS A 87 -7.58 4.23 7.10
C CYS A 87 -7.83 3.77 8.55
N LEU A 88 -8.67 4.49 9.26
CA LEU A 88 -9.05 4.20 10.64
C LEU A 88 -10.32 3.35 10.66
N THR A 89 -10.27 2.22 11.33
CA THR A 89 -11.40 1.28 11.43
C THR A 89 -11.90 1.17 12.85
N LYS A 90 -13.09 0.63 13.06
CA LYS A 90 -13.76 0.48 14.36
C LYS A 90 -13.96 1.83 15.07
N SER A 91 -14.34 2.85 14.35
CA SER A 91 -14.57 4.20 14.90
C SER A 91 -15.79 4.30 15.82
N ASP A 92 -16.58 3.24 15.88
CA ASP A 92 -17.70 3.06 16.82
C ASP A 92 -17.24 2.65 18.24
N LEU A 93 -16.00 2.19 18.38
CA LEU A 93 -15.48 1.63 19.64
C LEU A 93 -14.51 2.54 20.39
N ALA A 94 -14.02 3.61 19.77
CA ALA A 94 -13.03 4.50 20.39
C ALA A 94 -13.10 5.92 19.84
N ASP A 95 -12.70 6.88 20.64
CA ASP A 95 -12.50 8.26 20.22
C ASP A 95 -11.30 8.35 19.28
N LEU A 96 -11.49 9.09 18.19
CA LEU A 96 -10.48 9.26 17.14
C LEU A 96 -9.90 10.68 17.09
N GLU A 97 -10.43 11.63 17.89
CA GLU A 97 -10.04 13.04 17.81
C GLU A 97 -8.54 13.24 18.11
N GLU A 98 -8.04 12.62 19.17
CA GLU A 98 -6.62 12.72 19.53
C GLU A 98 -5.71 12.16 18.44
N LEU A 99 -6.08 11.02 17.84
CA LEU A 99 -5.31 10.41 16.79
C LEU A 99 -5.34 11.25 15.51
N LEU A 100 -6.49 11.76 15.11
CA LEU A 100 -6.61 12.64 13.95
C LEU A 100 -5.81 13.92 14.13
N ALA A 101 -5.90 14.57 15.29
CA ALA A 101 -5.15 15.77 15.62
C ALA A 101 -3.63 15.55 15.54
N ALA A 102 -3.15 14.37 15.94
CA ALA A 102 -1.73 14.03 15.88
C ALA A 102 -1.20 13.94 14.43
N TYR A 103 -2.05 13.53 13.47
CA TYR A 103 -1.64 13.33 12.09
C TYR A 103 -2.12 14.42 11.11
N GLU A 104 -2.99 15.34 11.54
CA GLU A 104 -3.42 16.50 10.76
C GLU A 104 -2.26 17.34 10.19
N PRO A 105 -1.19 17.66 10.99
CA PRO A 105 -0.08 18.47 10.50
C PRO A 105 0.69 17.84 9.32
N PHE A 106 0.58 16.54 9.11
CA PHE A 106 1.24 15.84 8.00
C PHE A 106 0.48 15.92 6.69
N GLY A 107 -0.73 16.49 6.70
CA GLY A 107 -1.56 16.63 5.50
C GLY A 107 -1.99 15.28 4.89
N LEU A 108 -2.09 14.23 5.71
CA LEU A 108 -2.46 12.89 5.28
C LEU A 108 -3.92 12.80 4.87
N SER A 109 -4.20 12.05 3.81
CA SER A 109 -5.57 11.62 3.51
C SER A 109 -6.00 10.61 4.56
N CYS A 110 -6.94 11.01 5.44
CA CYS A 110 -7.50 10.14 6.47
C CYS A 110 -8.92 9.72 6.09
N VAL A 111 -9.20 8.43 6.19
CA VAL A 111 -10.54 7.86 6.00
C VAL A 111 -10.94 7.09 7.25
N VAL A 112 -12.11 7.38 7.74
CA VAL A 112 -12.69 6.68 8.88
C VAL A 112 -13.73 5.70 8.36
N THR A 113 -13.60 4.44 8.71
CA THR A 113 -14.52 3.39 8.27
C THR A 113 -15.18 2.68 9.43
N ARG A 114 -16.43 2.28 9.22
CA ARG A 114 -17.22 1.46 10.15
C ARG A 114 -17.79 0.27 9.40
N PHE A 115 -17.88 -0.86 10.11
CA PHE A 115 -18.40 -2.09 9.52
C PHE A 115 -19.90 -1.99 9.19
N ASP A 116 -20.66 -1.30 10.04
CA ASP A 116 -22.11 -1.09 9.93
C ASP A 116 -22.49 0.06 8.98
N GLU A 117 -21.51 0.80 8.44
CA GLU A 117 -21.73 1.95 7.56
C GLU A 117 -21.03 1.77 6.18
N PRO A 118 -21.72 1.13 5.22
CA PRO A 118 -21.15 0.90 3.89
C PRO A 118 -20.75 2.19 3.14
N ALA A 119 -21.34 3.33 3.50
CA ALA A 119 -20.98 4.63 2.91
C ALA A 119 -19.52 5.02 3.20
N SER A 120 -19.01 4.68 4.39
CA SER A 120 -17.63 4.96 4.81
C SER A 120 -16.59 4.25 3.92
N ILE A 121 -16.92 3.05 3.43
CA ILE A 121 -16.06 2.28 2.52
C ILE A 121 -16.04 2.88 1.10
N LYS A 122 -17.11 3.59 0.70
CA LYS A 122 -17.16 4.25 -0.62
C LYS A 122 -16.09 5.34 -0.74
N GLU A 123 -15.85 6.08 0.32
CA GLU A 123 -14.81 7.12 0.34
C GLU A 123 -13.41 6.52 0.17
N LEU A 124 -13.10 5.46 0.91
CA LEU A 124 -11.84 4.73 0.73
C LEU A 124 -11.71 4.21 -0.72
N ARG A 125 -12.77 3.64 -1.27
CA ARG A 125 -12.79 3.17 -2.66
C ARG A 125 -12.53 4.32 -3.63
N ARG A 126 -13.14 5.49 -3.43
CA ARG A 126 -12.94 6.69 -4.25
C ARG A 126 -11.48 7.14 -4.24
N LEU A 127 -10.85 7.16 -3.08
CA LEU A 127 -9.44 7.52 -2.94
C LEU A 127 -8.50 6.53 -3.63
N LEU A 128 -8.84 5.25 -3.61
CA LEU A 128 -8.03 4.20 -4.23
C LEU A 128 -8.27 4.06 -5.75
N GLN A 129 -9.50 4.26 -6.25
CA GLN A 129 -9.86 4.05 -7.66
C GLN A 129 -9.12 4.96 -8.66
N GLY A 130 -8.71 6.14 -8.25
CA GLY A 130 -7.95 7.06 -9.11
C GLY A 130 -6.48 6.67 -9.29
N ARG A 131 -5.98 5.69 -8.55
CA ARG A 131 -4.55 5.42 -8.36
C ARG A 131 -4.06 4.13 -9.01
N PHE A 132 -4.95 3.23 -9.36
CA PHE A 132 -4.67 2.10 -10.24
C PHE A 132 -4.85 2.51 -11.70
N LYS A 133 -4.08 3.47 -12.17
CA LYS A 133 -3.96 3.70 -13.61
C LYS A 133 -3.13 2.54 -14.16
N ASN A 134 -3.82 1.54 -14.70
CA ASN A 134 -3.23 0.71 -15.73
C ASN A 134 -2.74 1.67 -16.83
N ASN A 135 -1.44 1.89 -16.89
CA ASN A 135 -0.80 2.54 -18.01
C ASN A 135 -0.83 1.57 -19.23
N ASN A 136 -2.03 1.15 -19.62
CA ASN A 136 -2.34 0.62 -20.95
C ASN A 136 -2.66 1.82 -21.85
N GLY A 137 -1.81 2.83 -21.79
CA GLY A 137 -1.82 3.90 -22.75
C GLY A 137 -0.71 3.64 -23.74
N LYS A 138 -1.09 3.51 -25.01
CA LYS A 138 -0.24 3.56 -26.18
C LYS A 138 0.96 4.46 -25.98
#